data_21c77ffbf2056fb9b11d792797a0ab05
#
_entry.id   21c77ffbf2056fb9b11d792797a0ab05
#
_cell.length_a   1.000
_cell.length_b   1.000
_cell.length_c   1.000
_cell.angle_alpha   90.00
_cell.angle_beta   90.00
_cell.angle_gamma   90.00
#
_symmetry.space_group_name_H-M   'P 1'
#
loop_
_entity.id
_entity.type
_entity.pdbx_description
1 polymer ?
#
loop_
_entity_poly.entity_id
_entity_poly.type
_entity_poly.pdbx_seq_one_letter_code
_entity_poly.pdbx_strand_id
1 'polypeptide(L)'
;YARAIKETFGTDFNVLFGPAYKGIPLTVAATMSISEMYDADIRYCSNRKEVKDHGDKGILLGSPIKDGDKVVIIEDVTTAGTSIEETLPIIKAQGDVDVLGLVVSVDRMERGKGTKSALKEISEKYGFKTTAIVTMADVVEHLYNKPYKGKVIIDDTLKAAIDAYYEQYGAEE
;
A
#
# COMPACT_ATOMS: atom_id res chain seq x y z
N TYR A 1 6.82 -3.43 -6.02
CA TYR A 1 5.91 -4.10 -5.10
C TYR A 1 6.36 -5.52 -4.78
N ALA A 2 6.57 -6.41 -5.75
CA ALA A 2 6.92 -7.82 -5.50
C ALA A 2 8.13 -7.99 -4.56
N ARG A 3 9.20 -7.19 -4.75
CA ARG A 3 10.36 -7.21 -3.86
C ARG A 3 10.03 -6.71 -2.46
N ALA A 4 9.38 -5.57 -2.31
CA ALA A 4 9.00 -5.01 -1.02
C ALA A 4 8.07 -5.95 -0.24
N ILE A 5 7.12 -6.60 -0.92
CA ILE A 5 6.25 -7.62 -0.33
C ILE A 5 7.08 -8.80 0.15
N LYS A 6 7.97 -9.33 -0.70
CA LYS A 6 8.84 -10.47 -0.34
C LYS A 6 9.74 -10.17 0.87
N GLU A 7 10.32 -8.98 0.91
CA GLU A 7 11.21 -8.55 2.00
C GLU A 7 10.47 -8.36 3.33
N THR A 8 9.24 -7.83 3.29
CA THR A 8 8.48 -7.50 4.48
C THR A 8 7.63 -8.66 5.00
N PHE A 9 6.96 -9.39 4.11
CA PHE A 9 5.95 -10.41 4.43
C PHE A 9 6.37 -11.83 4.05
N GLY A 10 7.41 -11.99 3.25
CA GLY A 10 7.75 -13.28 2.65
C GLY A 10 6.83 -13.64 1.49
N THR A 11 6.68 -14.95 1.25
CA THR A 11 5.74 -15.51 0.25
C THR A 11 4.72 -16.48 0.89
N ASP A 12 4.72 -16.61 2.21
CA ASP A 12 3.77 -17.45 2.94
C ASP A 12 2.49 -16.66 3.27
N PHE A 13 1.79 -16.24 2.21
CA PHE A 13 0.45 -15.67 2.28
C PHE A 13 -0.37 -16.12 1.06
N ASN A 14 -1.69 -15.97 1.12
CA ASN A 14 -2.60 -16.56 0.12
C ASN A 14 -3.16 -15.53 -0.86
N VAL A 15 -3.40 -14.31 -0.39
CA VAL A 15 -4.13 -13.31 -1.16
C VAL A 15 -3.42 -11.96 -1.09
N LEU A 16 -3.23 -11.34 -2.25
CA LEU A 16 -2.91 -9.92 -2.37
C LEU A 16 -4.19 -9.16 -2.66
N PHE A 17 -4.58 -8.25 -1.78
CA PHE A 17 -5.81 -7.49 -1.88
C PHE A 17 -5.54 -6.04 -2.27
N GLY A 18 -6.13 -5.60 -3.37
CA GLY A 18 -6.01 -4.22 -3.86
C GLY A 18 -7.36 -3.51 -3.88
N PRO A 19 -7.60 -2.52 -2.99
CA PRO A 19 -8.86 -1.78 -2.97
C PRO A 19 -9.14 -1.04 -4.28
N ALA A 20 -10.41 -1.01 -4.69
CA ALA A 20 -10.83 -0.28 -5.89
C ALA A 20 -10.65 1.25 -5.70
N TYR A 21 -10.18 1.98 -6.73
CA TYR A 21 -9.95 1.43 -8.08
C TYR A 21 -8.47 1.21 -8.40
N LYS A 22 -7.56 2.02 -7.84
CA LYS A 22 -6.12 1.98 -8.15
C LYS A 22 -5.45 0.69 -7.70
N GLY A 23 -5.92 0.10 -6.59
CA GLY A 23 -5.43 -1.18 -6.09
C GLY A 23 -5.67 -2.35 -7.07
N ILE A 24 -6.70 -2.28 -7.93
CA ILE A 24 -7.00 -3.36 -8.87
C ILE A 24 -5.83 -3.64 -9.82
N PRO A 25 -5.35 -2.69 -10.65
CA PRO A 25 -4.21 -2.95 -11.53
C PRO A 25 -2.91 -3.23 -10.77
N LEU A 26 -2.72 -2.61 -9.61
CA LEU A 26 -1.54 -2.83 -8.77
C LEU A 26 -1.48 -4.28 -8.27
N THR A 27 -2.60 -4.79 -7.73
CA THR A 27 -2.62 -6.15 -7.20
C THR A 27 -2.46 -7.20 -8.30
N VAL A 28 -3.08 -7.02 -9.47
CA VAL A 28 -2.90 -7.93 -10.60
C VAL A 28 -1.44 -7.98 -11.04
N ALA A 29 -0.83 -6.82 -11.31
CA ALA A 29 0.56 -6.74 -11.75
C ALA A 29 1.53 -7.30 -10.69
N ALA A 30 1.32 -6.96 -9.42
CA ALA A 30 2.17 -7.45 -8.33
C ALA A 30 2.04 -8.96 -8.13
N THR A 31 0.84 -9.53 -8.22
CA THR A 31 0.62 -10.98 -8.12
C THR A 31 1.32 -11.72 -9.24
N MET A 32 1.21 -11.26 -10.48
CA MET A 32 1.93 -11.84 -11.62
C MET A 32 3.45 -11.79 -11.41
N SER A 33 3.96 -10.63 -10.95
CA SER A 33 5.41 -10.47 -10.69
C SER A 33 5.90 -11.36 -9.55
N ILE A 34 5.11 -11.53 -8.48
CA ILE A 34 5.47 -12.43 -7.36
C ILE A 34 5.52 -13.88 -7.85
N SER A 35 4.53 -14.30 -8.63
CA SER A 35 4.50 -15.65 -9.19
C SER A 35 5.70 -15.91 -10.10
N GLU A 36 6.01 -15.00 -11.00
CA GLU A 36 7.13 -15.12 -11.92
C GLU A 36 8.50 -15.08 -11.21
N MET A 37 8.68 -14.19 -10.24
CA MET A 37 9.98 -13.97 -9.58
C MET A 37 10.28 -14.99 -8.49
N TYR A 38 9.26 -15.55 -7.83
CA TYR A 38 9.44 -16.33 -6.61
C TYR A 38 8.73 -17.69 -6.63
N ASP A 39 8.14 -18.07 -7.77
CA ASP A 39 7.39 -19.34 -7.94
C ASP A 39 6.33 -19.53 -6.81
N ALA A 40 5.63 -18.44 -6.48
CA ALA A 40 4.63 -18.41 -5.41
C ALA A 40 3.22 -18.32 -5.98
N ASP A 41 2.34 -19.20 -5.51
CA ASP A 41 0.91 -19.23 -5.92
C ASP A 41 0.09 -18.28 -5.03
N ILE A 42 0.09 -17.00 -5.41
CA ILE A 42 -0.67 -15.95 -4.73
C ILE A 42 -1.89 -15.58 -5.58
N ARG A 43 -3.05 -15.54 -4.92
CA ARG A 43 -4.30 -15.11 -5.56
C ARG A 43 -4.45 -13.59 -5.43
N TYR A 44 -5.00 -12.92 -6.46
CA TYR A 44 -5.41 -11.53 -6.32
C TYR A 44 -6.89 -11.41 -5.96
N CYS A 45 -7.21 -10.39 -5.17
CA CYS A 45 -8.58 -10.01 -4.86
C CYS A 45 -8.69 -8.50 -4.79
N SER A 46 -9.85 -7.97 -5.08
CA SER A 46 -10.21 -6.55 -4.97
C SER A 46 -11.68 -6.43 -4.57
N ASN A 47 -12.08 -5.28 -4.03
CA ASN A 47 -13.49 -4.99 -3.85
C ASN A 47 -14.07 -4.25 -5.06
N ARG A 48 -15.39 -4.28 -5.18
CA ARG A 48 -16.18 -3.38 -6.02
C ARG A 48 -16.66 -2.23 -5.17
N LYS A 49 -16.74 -1.03 -5.72
CA LYS A 49 -17.41 0.10 -5.04
C LYS A 49 -18.93 0.06 -5.18
N GLU A 50 -19.42 -0.64 -6.19
CA GLU A 50 -20.84 -0.79 -6.47
C GLU A 50 -21.24 -2.26 -6.42
N VAL A 51 -22.32 -2.58 -5.71
CA VAL A 51 -22.91 -3.91 -5.71
C VAL A 51 -23.64 -4.13 -7.03
N LYS A 52 -23.29 -5.17 -7.79
CA LYS A 52 -24.01 -5.54 -9.01
C LYS A 52 -25.22 -6.43 -8.68
N ASP A 53 -26.39 -6.03 -9.20
CA ASP A 53 -27.62 -6.81 -9.07
C ASP A 53 -27.71 -7.97 -10.08
N HIS A 54 -26.86 -7.95 -11.13
CA HIS A 54 -26.88 -8.91 -12.24
C HIS A 54 -25.47 -9.45 -12.55
N GLY A 55 -25.39 -10.72 -12.95
CA GLY A 55 -24.15 -11.41 -13.28
C GLY A 55 -23.44 -11.96 -12.04
N ASP A 56 -22.12 -11.85 -11.99
CA ASP A 56 -21.32 -12.17 -10.79
C ASP A 56 -21.77 -11.33 -9.59
N LYS A 57 -22.67 -11.88 -8.81
CA LYS A 57 -23.15 -11.28 -7.57
C LYS A 57 -22.04 -11.34 -6.54
N GLY A 58 -21.63 -10.17 -6.04
CA GLY A 58 -20.65 -10.09 -4.98
C GLY A 58 -19.95 -8.74 -4.89
N ILE A 59 -19.42 -8.48 -3.73
CA ILE A 59 -18.62 -7.27 -3.44
C ILE A 59 -17.16 -7.43 -3.87
N LEU A 60 -16.72 -8.67 -4.13
CA LEU A 60 -15.34 -8.98 -4.52
C LEU A 60 -15.17 -9.16 -6.02
N LEU A 61 -13.95 -8.93 -6.47
CA LEU A 61 -13.44 -9.12 -7.82
C LEU A 61 -12.16 -9.95 -7.73
N GLY A 62 -11.98 -10.91 -8.65
CA GLY A 62 -10.85 -11.84 -8.63
C GLY A 62 -11.15 -13.09 -7.81
N SER A 63 -10.17 -13.59 -7.10
CA SER A 63 -10.31 -14.83 -6.32
C SER A 63 -11.05 -14.58 -5.00
N PRO A 64 -11.93 -15.49 -4.57
CA PRO A 64 -12.58 -15.37 -3.26
C PRO A 64 -11.56 -15.49 -2.12
N ILE A 65 -11.81 -14.76 -1.05
CA ILE A 65 -11.13 -14.92 0.24
C ILE A 65 -11.85 -16.02 1.03
N LYS A 66 -11.10 -16.84 1.76
CA LYS A 66 -11.61 -18.02 2.50
C LYS A 66 -11.10 -18.01 3.94
N ASP A 67 -11.74 -18.80 4.79
CA ASP A 67 -11.24 -19.06 6.15
C ASP A 67 -9.79 -19.56 6.13
N GLY A 68 -8.96 -19.03 7.02
CA GLY A 68 -7.54 -19.34 7.15
C GLY A 68 -6.64 -18.62 6.15
N ASP A 69 -7.17 -17.78 5.25
CA ASP A 69 -6.33 -17.03 4.32
C ASP A 69 -5.51 -15.96 5.06
N LYS A 70 -4.26 -15.86 4.65
CA LYS A 70 -3.35 -14.76 5.01
C LYS A 70 -3.39 -13.73 3.89
N VAL A 71 -3.69 -12.48 4.22
CA VAL A 71 -3.93 -11.40 3.26
C VAL A 71 -2.90 -10.29 3.42
N VAL A 72 -2.29 -9.84 2.32
CA VAL A 72 -1.50 -8.60 2.25
C VAL A 72 -2.29 -7.58 1.45
N ILE A 73 -2.41 -6.36 1.96
CA ILE A 73 -3.10 -5.25 1.27
C ILE A 73 -2.08 -4.44 0.48
N ILE A 74 -2.46 -4.01 -0.73
CA ILE A 74 -1.63 -3.18 -1.61
C ILE A 74 -2.37 -1.90 -2.00
N GLU A 75 -1.71 -0.75 -1.87
CA GLU A 75 -2.23 0.57 -2.24
C GLU A 75 -1.18 1.40 -2.96
N ASP A 76 -1.59 2.47 -3.63
CA ASP A 76 -0.65 3.44 -4.20
C ASP A 76 -0.03 4.34 -3.13
N VAL A 77 -0.85 5.03 -2.38
CA VAL A 77 -0.48 5.90 -1.25
C VAL A 77 -1.59 5.88 -0.19
N THR A 78 -1.25 6.23 1.03
CA THR A 78 -2.23 6.49 2.08
C THR A 78 -1.91 7.80 2.81
N THR A 79 -2.93 8.57 3.16
CA THR A 79 -2.77 9.86 3.89
C THR A 79 -3.41 9.80 5.27
N ALA A 80 -4.64 9.33 5.37
CA ALA A 80 -5.38 9.26 6.62
C ALA A 80 -5.85 7.84 6.99
N GLY A 81 -5.45 6.83 6.22
CA GLY A 81 -5.84 5.45 6.47
C GLY A 81 -7.31 5.12 6.16
N THR A 82 -8.07 6.05 5.56
CA THR A 82 -9.51 5.86 5.29
C THR A 82 -9.77 4.64 4.41
N SER A 83 -8.96 4.43 3.38
CA SER A 83 -9.08 3.26 2.51
C SER A 83 -8.94 1.94 3.29
N ILE A 84 -8.05 1.88 4.27
CA ILE A 84 -7.86 0.70 5.12
C ILE A 84 -9.05 0.51 6.07
N GLU A 85 -9.59 1.61 6.62
CA GLU A 85 -10.80 1.56 7.46
C GLU A 85 -12.01 0.99 6.71
N GLU A 86 -12.14 1.30 5.42
CA GLU A 86 -13.19 0.77 4.55
C GLU A 86 -12.91 -0.69 4.11
N THR A 87 -11.64 -1.02 3.86
CA THR A 87 -11.21 -2.30 3.28
C THR A 87 -11.21 -3.45 4.29
N LEU A 88 -10.72 -3.21 5.50
CA LEU A 88 -10.60 -4.26 6.52
C LEU A 88 -11.93 -4.94 6.87
N PRO A 89 -13.06 -4.21 7.06
CA PRO A 89 -14.36 -4.86 7.29
C PRO A 89 -14.78 -5.76 6.11
N ILE A 90 -14.48 -5.36 4.87
CA ILE A 90 -14.80 -6.15 3.67
C ILE A 90 -14.04 -7.47 3.67
N ILE A 91 -12.74 -7.43 3.97
CA ILE A 91 -11.88 -8.61 4.05
C ILE A 91 -12.34 -9.52 5.20
N LYS A 92 -12.53 -8.96 6.40
CA LYS A 92 -12.92 -9.70 7.60
C LYS A 92 -14.32 -10.32 7.51
N ALA A 93 -15.22 -9.74 6.71
CA ALA A 93 -16.54 -10.30 6.45
C ALA A 93 -16.51 -11.59 5.59
N GLN A 94 -15.37 -11.94 4.98
CA GLN A 94 -15.25 -13.13 4.16
C GLN A 94 -14.96 -14.40 4.96
N GLY A 95 -14.53 -14.28 6.21
CA GLY A 95 -14.20 -15.40 7.07
C GLY A 95 -13.18 -15.08 8.15
N ASP A 96 -12.68 -16.11 8.81
CA ASP A 96 -11.56 -15.98 9.76
C ASP A 96 -10.24 -15.88 8.97
N VAL A 97 -9.80 -14.64 8.75
CA VAL A 97 -8.64 -14.34 7.93
C VAL A 97 -7.59 -13.54 8.70
N ASP A 98 -6.33 -13.78 8.40
CA ASP A 98 -5.20 -13.06 8.98
C ASP A 98 -4.70 -11.98 8.01
N VAL A 99 -4.82 -10.72 8.38
CA VAL A 99 -4.28 -9.59 7.60
C VAL A 99 -2.87 -9.30 8.07
N LEU A 100 -1.89 -9.66 7.25
CA LEU A 100 -0.46 -9.53 7.58
C LEU A 100 0.03 -8.08 7.53
N GLY A 101 -0.56 -7.26 6.64
CA GLY A 101 -0.21 -5.85 6.57
C GLY A 101 -0.53 -5.15 5.26
N LEU A 102 0.07 -3.97 5.13
CA LEU A 102 -0.14 -3.03 4.03
C LEU A 102 1.19 -2.68 3.36
N VAL A 103 1.22 -2.69 2.03
CA VAL A 103 2.31 -2.12 1.22
C VAL A 103 1.80 -0.99 0.34
N VAL A 104 2.52 0.14 0.34
CA VAL A 104 2.21 1.30 -0.52
C VAL A 104 3.38 1.61 -1.45
N SER A 105 3.14 2.38 -2.52
CA SER A 105 4.24 2.86 -3.39
C SER A 105 5.13 3.85 -2.66
N VAL A 106 4.50 4.86 -2.07
CA VAL A 106 5.21 6.00 -1.47
C VAL A 106 4.67 6.26 -0.07
N ASP A 107 5.56 6.26 0.91
CA ASP A 107 5.28 6.92 2.19
C ASP A 107 5.57 8.41 2.03
N ARG A 108 4.53 9.21 2.11
CA ARG A 108 4.65 10.66 2.02
C ARG A 108 5.24 11.28 3.28
N MET A 109 5.42 10.50 4.35
CA MET A 109 5.96 10.95 5.64
C MET A 109 5.19 12.14 6.24
N GLU A 110 3.93 12.29 5.86
CA GLU A 110 3.02 13.30 6.40
C GLU A 110 2.28 12.76 7.62
N ARG A 111 1.88 13.67 8.49
CA ARG A 111 1.00 13.33 9.62
C ARG A 111 -0.28 12.69 9.12
N GLY A 112 -0.69 11.62 9.80
CA GLY A 112 -1.99 10.99 9.59
C GLY A 112 -3.11 11.79 10.25
N LYS A 113 -3.91 11.13 11.08
CA LYS A 113 -4.95 11.81 11.90
C LYS A 113 -4.39 12.46 13.16
N GLY A 114 -3.24 11.97 13.64
CA GLY A 114 -2.51 12.50 14.78
C GLY A 114 -1.19 13.17 14.39
N THR A 115 -0.12 12.90 15.12
CA THR A 115 1.21 13.46 14.87
C THR A 115 2.14 12.50 14.12
N LYS A 116 1.84 11.19 14.15
CA LYS A 116 2.63 10.15 13.47
C LYS A 116 2.27 10.04 12.00
N SER A 117 3.12 9.38 11.22
CA SER A 117 2.80 9.08 9.82
C SER A 117 1.58 8.15 9.71
N ALA A 118 0.85 8.26 8.59
CA ALA A 118 -0.33 7.42 8.35
C ALA A 118 0.00 5.92 8.41
N LEU A 119 1.17 5.50 7.90
CA LEU A 119 1.59 4.09 7.97
C LEU A 119 1.84 3.65 9.42
N LYS A 120 2.47 4.51 10.23
CA LYS A 120 2.70 4.24 11.65
C LYS A 120 1.39 4.11 12.43
N GLU A 121 0.46 5.05 12.22
CA GLU A 121 -0.86 5.01 12.86
C GLU A 121 -1.66 3.76 12.47
N ILE A 122 -1.64 3.36 11.19
CA ILE A 122 -2.27 2.14 10.71
C ILE A 122 -1.65 0.91 11.37
N SER A 123 -0.32 0.83 11.40
CA SER A 123 0.39 -0.30 12.01
C SER A 123 0.05 -0.46 13.50
N GLU A 124 0.07 0.65 14.26
CA GLU A 124 -0.28 0.64 15.67
C GLU A 124 -1.76 0.32 15.93
N LYS A 125 -2.66 0.89 15.13
CA LYS A 125 -4.10 0.70 15.28
C LYS A 125 -4.56 -0.73 15.03
N TYR A 126 -3.98 -1.36 14.01
CA TYR A 126 -4.44 -2.68 13.56
C TYR A 126 -3.50 -3.84 13.93
N GLY A 127 -2.31 -3.53 14.47
CA GLY A 127 -1.35 -4.54 14.93
C GLY A 127 -0.67 -5.32 13.81
N PHE A 128 -0.66 -4.82 12.57
CA PHE A 128 -0.02 -5.46 11.45
C PHE A 128 1.12 -4.60 10.85
N LYS A 129 1.96 -5.21 10.01
CA LYS A 129 3.10 -4.51 9.39
C LYS A 129 2.65 -3.56 8.29
N THR A 130 3.33 -2.41 8.19
CA THR A 130 3.21 -1.49 7.06
C THR A 130 4.56 -1.25 6.42
N THR A 131 4.60 -1.09 5.10
CA THR A 131 5.83 -0.79 4.37
C THR A 131 5.54 0.05 3.13
N ALA A 132 6.53 0.79 2.67
CA ALA A 132 6.50 1.52 1.41
C ALA A 132 7.64 1.06 0.50
N ILE A 133 7.47 1.21 -0.81
CA ILE A 133 8.57 0.96 -1.77
C ILE A 133 9.63 2.04 -1.64
N VAL A 134 9.21 3.31 -1.48
CA VAL A 134 10.07 4.47 -1.24
C VAL A 134 9.40 5.42 -0.26
N THR A 135 10.21 6.21 0.44
CA THR A 135 9.76 7.34 1.23
C THR A 135 10.04 8.65 0.48
N MET A 136 9.41 9.75 0.88
CA MET A 136 9.75 11.07 0.33
C MET A 136 11.18 11.49 0.71
N ALA A 137 11.70 11.02 1.83
CA ALA A 137 13.12 11.23 2.17
C ALA A 137 14.05 10.57 1.15
N ASP A 138 13.77 9.32 0.75
CA ASP A 138 14.54 8.61 -0.29
C ASP A 138 14.48 9.35 -1.62
N VAL A 139 13.31 9.88 -1.98
CA VAL A 139 13.12 10.65 -3.22
C VAL A 139 13.98 11.92 -3.20
N VAL A 140 13.96 12.65 -2.09
CA VAL A 140 14.76 13.86 -1.91
C VAL A 140 16.24 13.51 -1.93
N GLU A 141 16.69 12.53 -1.16
CA GLU A 141 18.09 12.09 -1.15
C GLU A 141 18.59 11.67 -2.53
N HIS A 142 17.75 11.00 -3.30
CA HIS A 142 18.11 10.52 -4.65
C HIS A 142 18.22 11.66 -5.69
N LEU A 143 17.39 12.70 -5.58
CA LEU A 143 17.23 13.73 -6.62
C LEU A 143 17.85 15.09 -6.26
N TYR A 144 18.14 15.37 -4.99
CA TYR A 144 18.64 16.67 -4.54
C TYR A 144 20.02 16.95 -5.12
N ASN A 145 20.11 18.03 -5.90
CA ASN A 145 21.32 18.46 -6.63
C ASN A 145 21.97 17.37 -7.50
N LYS A 146 21.22 16.32 -7.85
CA LYS A 146 21.68 15.25 -8.74
C LYS A 146 20.96 15.35 -10.09
N PRO A 147 21.69 15.29 -11.21
CA PRO A 147 21.05 15.34 -12.52
C PRO A 147 20.30 14.04 -12.82
N TYR A 148 19.02 14.15 -13.16
CA TYR A 148 18.20 13.09 -13.70
C TYR A 148 17.86 13.44 -15.16
N LYS A 149 18.25 12.57 -16.11
CA LYS A 149 18.10 12.83 -17.55
C LYS A 149 18.60 14.21 -17.99
N GLY A 150 19.74 14.63 -17.45
CA GLY A 150 20.39 15.90 -17.78
C GLY A 150 19.79 17.15 -17.12
N LYS A 151 18.87 17.00 -16.16
CA LYS A 151 18.30 18.13 -15.42
C LYS A 151 18.33 17.86 -13.92
N VAL A 152 18.64 18.87 -13.12
CA VAL A 152 18.45 18.84 -11.68
C VAL A 152 16.96 19.06 -11.42
N ILE A 153 16.31 18.07 -10.79
CA ILE A 153 14.87 18.12 -10.50
C ILE A 153 14.62 18.82 -9.16
N ILE A 154 15.39 18.44 -8.14
CA ILE A 154 15.33 19.08 -6.80
C ILE A 154 16.60 19.91 -6.64
N ASP A 155 16.49 21.20 -6.85
CA ASP A 155 17.52 22.19 -6.57
C ASP A 155 17.38 22.74 -5.14
N ASP A 156 18.24 23.69 -4.76
CA ASP A 156 18.21 24.31 -3.43
C ASP A 156 16.88 25.03 -3.14
N THR A 157 16.29 25.64 -4.16
CA THR A 157 15.01 26.35 -4.03
C THR A 157 13.88 25.39 -3.74
N LEU A 158 13.78 24.31 -4.51
CA LEU A 158 12.74 23.28 -4.29
C LEU A 158 12.99 22.53 -3.00
N LYS A 159 14.26 22.25 -2.65
CA LYS A 159 14.60 21.62 -1.36
C LYS A 159 14.12 22.45 -0.18
N ALA A 160 14.39 23.77 -0.18
CA ALA A 160 13.92 24.66 0.89
C ALA A 160 12.38 24.69 0.99
N ALA A 161 11.67 24.65 -0.14
CA ALA A 161 10.21 24.58 -0.16
C ALA A 161 9.69 23.23 0.42
N ILE A 162 10.37 22.11 0.10
CA ILE A 162 10.07 20.80 0.66
C ILE A 162 10.29 20.80 2.18
N ASP A 163 11.39 21.37 2.66
CA ASP A 163 11.69 21.44 4.10
C ASP A 163 10.63 22.26 4.85
N ALA A 164 10.26 23.44 4.33
CA ALA A 164 9.20 24.25 4.91
C ALA A 164 7.82 23.53 4.91
N TYR A 165 7.55 22.73 3.88
CA TYR A 165 6.35 21.89 3.83
C TYR A 165 6.35 20.85 4.95
N TYR A 166 7.48 20.16 5.17
CA TYR A 166 7.59 19.13 6.20
C TYR A 166 7.67 19.69 7.62
N GLU A 167 8.15 20.93 7.81
CA GLU A 167 7.99 21.63 9.11
C GLU A 167 6.52 21.80 9.50
N GLN A 168 5.65 22.01 8.51
CA GLN A 168 4.21 22.20 8.73
C GLN A 168 3.41 20.89 8.76
N TYR A 169 3.70 19.94 7.89
CA TYR A 169 2.88 18.76 7.65
C TYR A 169 3.59 17.43 7.93
N GLY A 170 4.88 17.43 8.16
CA GLY A 170 5.67 16.24 8.41
C GLY A 170 5.26 15.53 9.69
N ALA A 171 5.34 14.20 9.66
CA ALA A 171 5.10 13.37 10.83
C ALA A 171 6.20 13.54 11.87
N GLU A 172 5.82 13.43 13.13
CA GLU A 172 6.75 13.26 14.25
C GLU A 172 7.09 11.76 14.36
N GLU A 173 8.37 11.41 14.23
CA GLU A 173 8.84 10.03 14.37
C GLU A 173 8.95 9.58 15.83
#